data_662771fa1721800de4da0d794f6a12e4
#
_entry.id   662771fa1721800de4da0d794f6a12e4
#
_cell.length_a   1.000
_cell.length_b   1.000
_cell.length_c   1.000
_cell.angle_alpha   90.00
_cell.angle_beta   90.00
_cell.angle_gamma   90.00
#
_symmetry.space_group_name_H-M   'P 1'
#
loop_
_entity.id
_entity.type
_entity.pdbx_description
1 polymer ?
#
loop_
_entity_poly.entity_id
_entity_poly.type
_entity_poly.pdbx_seq_one_letter_code
_entity_poly.pdbx_strand_id
1 'polypeptide(L)'
;MQAEQIVWDQALIEKYNYSGPRYTSYPTALEFNESFGYPDFVRAAGQYPERNLSLYVHIPFCHKLCYYCGCNKVITRHQHKADEYLDHLEQEIKAQAPLFKHRLVTQLHWGGGTPTYLDEAQTRRLMAMLREHFHFAEEGEFSIEVDPREIAITMLDVLRDVGFNRISLGVQDFNKDVQVAVNREQDNDFIKAMLERARELGFRSTNLDLIYGLPHQDRASFHHTLEEVLKTDPARLSIFNYAHLPSRFAAQRKLKEMDMPAPQEKLAMLQDTIAFLTGQGYQFIGMDHFAKPDDELAVAQREGKLHRNFQGYTTQGDCDLLGLGVSSISMIGDAYSQNQKELKAYNAQVAELGHAQWKGCSLNQDDLIRREVIKRLICDFRLNFAAVEQAHGLNFREYFADDLKLLQTFINDGLVRMTEDGLEVSSTGQLLIRNICMCFDVYLRNKARQQQFSRVI
;
A
#
# COMPACT_ATOMS: atom_id res chain seq x y z
N MET A 1 10.97 21.69 -12.05
CA MET A 1 11.78 21.81 -10.82
C MET A 1 12.53 20.50 -10.67
N GLN A 2 13.84 20.53 -10.48
CA GLN A 2 14.58 19.33 -10.09
C GLN A 2 14.06 18.88 -8.73
N ALA A 3 13.86 17.56 -8.56
CA ALA A 3 13.51 17.00 -7.25
C ALA A 3 14.60 17.41 -6.25
N GLU A 4 14.22 18.04 -5.15
CA GLU A 4 15.15 18.40 -4.09
C GLU A 4 15.82 17.12 -3.57
N GLN A 5 17.14 17.13 -3.50
CA GLN A 5 17.88 15.98 -2.99
C GLN A 5 17.54 15.80 -1.51
N ILE A 6 17.14 14.59 -1.13
CA ILE A 6 16.86 14.23 0.27
C ILE A 6 18.12 14.48 1.12
N VAL A 7 18.00 15.31 2.14
CA VAL A 7 19.08 15.59 3.09
C VAL A 7 18.94 14.69 4.30
N TRP A 8 19.99 13.92 4.59
CA TRP A 8 20.03 13.03 5.76
C TRP A 8 20.55 13.77 6.99
N ASP A 9 19.76 13.84 8.03
CA ASP A 9 20.16 14.38 9.33
C ASP A 9 19.95 13.29 10.40
N GLN A 10 21.04 12.65 10.81
CA GLN A 10 21.04 11.54 11.75
C GLN A 10 20.42 11.93 13.11
N ALA A 11 20.74 13.12 13.62
CA ALA A 11 20.26 13.56 14.94
C ALA A 11 18.75 13.78 14.93
N LEU A 12 18.18 14.37 13.88
CA LEU A 12 16.75 14.56 13.71
C LEU A 12 16.03 13.24 13.50
N ILE A 13 16.61 12.33 12.70
CA ILE A 13 16.03 10.99 12.48
C ILE A 13 15.95 10.23 13.81
N GLU A 14 17.02 10.20 14.61
CA GLU A 14 17.01 9.53 15.91
C GLU A 14 16.01 10.17 16.88
N LYS A 15 15.91 11.50 16.91
CA LYS A 15 14.96 12.24 17.73
C LYS A 15 13.51 11.87 17.45
N TYR A 16 13.15 11.65 16.17
CA TYR A 16 11.78 11.43 15.71
C TYR A 16 11.46 9.99 15.31
N ASN A 17 12.40 9.04 15.48
CA ASN A 17 12.15 7.63 15.16
C ASN A 17 11.33 6.93 16.25
N TYR A 18 10.08 7.34 16.40
CA TYR A 18 9.10 6.69 17.27
C TYR A 18 7.96 6.06 16.46
N SER A 19 7.08 5.31 17.11
CA SER A 19 6.00 4.57 16.46
C SER A 19 4.89 5.50 15.95
N GLY A 20 4.37 5.25 14.76
CA GLY A 20 3.29 6.03 14.17
C GLY A 20 2.57 5.31 13.02
N PRO A 21 1.34 5.74 12.67
CA PRO A 21 0.57 5.17 11.57
C PRO A 21 1.26 5.34 10.22
N ARG A 22 0.97 4.45 9.28
CA ARG A 22 1.40 4.59 7.89
C ARG A 22 0.44 5.45 7.05
N TYR A 23 -0.67 5.88 7.63
CA TYR A 23 -1.72 6.70 7.00
C TYR A 23 -2.15 6.21 5.62
N THR A 24 -2.43 4.91 5.51
CA THR A 24 -3.17 4.34 4.38
C THR A 24 -4.65 4.67 4.43
N SER A 25 -5.11 5.20 5.56
CA SER A 25 -6.43 5.79 5.81
C SER A 25 -6.34 6.78 6.97
N TYR A 26 -7.30 7.67 7.05
CA TYR A 26 -7.59 8.47 8.24
C TYR A 26 -9.12 8.61 8.39
N PRO A 27 -9.71 8.22 9.53
CA PRO A 27 -9.09 7.51 10.67
C PRO A 27 -8.41 6.20 10.26
N THR A 28 -7.47 5.73 11.09
CA THR A 28 -6.78 4.46 10.82
C THR A 28 -7.70 3.26 11.07
N ALA A 29 -7.34 2.08 10.55
CA ALA A 29 -8.11 0.84 10.76
C ALA A 29 -8.25 0.41 12.23
N LEU A 30 -7.56 1.05 13.17
CA LEU A 30 -7.76 0.85 14.62
C LEU A 30 -9.10 1.42 15.11
N GLU A 31 -9.69 2.37 14.37
CA GLU A 31 -10.97 2.98 14.70
C GLU A 31 -12.15 2.18 14.12
N PHE A 32 -11.90 1.15 13.31
CA PHE A 32 -12.98 0.31 12.80
C PHE A 32 -13.61 -0.51 13.91
N ASN A 33 -14.93 -0.47 13.98
CA ASN A 33 -15.73 -1.15 15.01
C ASN A 33 -16.89 -1.94 14.39
N GLU A 34 -17.43 -2.87 15.15
CA GLU A 34 -18.48 -3.81 14.71
C GLU A 34 -19.88 -3.18 14.73
N SER A 35 -20.04 -1.94 15.21
CA SER A 35 -21.31 -1.22 15.11
C SER A 35 -21.59 -0.73 13.68
N PHE A 36 -20.56 -0.65 12.83
CA PHE A 36 -20.70 -0.41 11.40
C PHE A 36 -21.09 -1.69 10.68
N GLY A 37 -22.31 -1.71 10.13
CA GLY A 37 -22.85 -2.88 9.45
C GLY A 37 -23.08 -2.67 7.95
N TYR A 38 -23.64 -3.70 7.31
CA TYR A 38 -23.96 -3.66 5.88
C TYR A 38 -24.92 -2.51 5.48
N PRO A 39 -25.94 -2.15 6.29
CA PRO A 39 -26.78 -0.98 5.98
C PRO A 39 -25.99 0.35 5.89
N ASP A 40 -24.94 0.50 6.71
CA ASP A 40 -24.06 1.69 6.65
C ASP A 40 -23.22 1.69 5.37
N PHE A 41 -22.72 0.53 4.98
CA PHE A 41 -22.01 0.34 3.71
C PHE A 41 -22.89 0.67 2.50
N VAL A 42 -24.12 0.15 2.46
CA VAL A 42 -25.08 0.45 1.38
C VAL A 42 -25.39 1.94 1.30
N ARG A 43 -25.55 2.61 2.45
CA ARG A 43 -25.77 4.06 2.52
C ARG A 43 -24.56 4.82 1.94
N ALA A 44 -23.34 4.42 2.33
CA ALA A 44 -22.10 5.02 1.82
C ALA A 44 -21.94 4.84 0.31
N ALA A 45 -22.31 3.66 -0.23
CA ALA A 45 -22.27 3.39 -1.66
C ALA A 45 -23.17 4.33 -2.49
N GLY A 46 -24.24 4.86 -1.90
CA GLY A 46 -25.15 5.81 -2.55
C GLY A 46 -24.72 7.27 -2.45
N GLN A 47 -23.70 7.64 -1.68
CA GLN A 47 -23.35 9.05 -1.42
C GLN A 47 -22.81 9.79 -2.65
N TYR A 48 -21.94 9.16 -3.44
CA TYR A 48 -21.24 9.79 -4.58
C TYR A 48 -21.31 8.87 -5.82
N PRO A 49 -22.50 8.75 -6.42
CA PRO A 49 -22.71 7.79 -7.53
C PRO A 49 -21.91 8.12 -8.80
N GLU A 50 -21.43 9.35 -8.93
CA GLU A 50 -20.63 9.84 -10.06
C GLU A 50 -19.16 9.42 -9.97
N ARG A 51 -18.67 8.99 -8.80
CA ARG A 51 -17.27 8.57 -8.64
C ARG A 51 -17.01 7.27 -9.39
N ASN A 52 -15.85 7.18 -10.02
CA ASN A 52 -15.34 5.94 -10.56
C ASN A 52 -15.03 4.93 -9.45
N LEU A 53 -14.79 3.70 -9.84
CA LEU A 53 -14.54 2.58 -8.93
C LEU A 53 -13.13 2.04 -9.11
N SER A 54 -12.44 1.85 -8.00
CA SER A 54 -11.25 1.02 -7.88
C SER A 54 -11.65 -0.32 -7.25
N LEU A 55 -11.27 -1.43 -7.84
CA LEU A 55 -11.50 -2.77 -7.28
C LEU A 55 -10.21 -3.32 -6.68
N TYR A 56 -10.30 -3.82 -5.46
CA TYR A 56 -9.27 -4.65 -4.85
C TYR A 56 -9.79 -6.06 -4.66
N VAL A 57 -9.06 -7.08 -5.14
CA VAL A 57 -9.41 -8.47 -4.93
C VAL A 57 -8.33 -9.15 -4.10
N HIS A 58 -8.70 -9.67 -2.96
CA HIS A 58 -7.79 -10.40 -2.07
C HIS A 58 -7.78 -11.88 -2.38
N ILE A 59 -6.62 -12.42 -2.77
CA ILE A 59 -6.39 -13.86 -2.96
C ILE A 59 -5.53 -14.35 -1.81
N PRO A 60 -6.09 -15.12 -0.84
CA PRO A 60 -5.38 -15.39 0.41
C PRO A 60 -4.34 -16.52 0.31
N PHE A 61 -4.21 -17.21 -0.81
CA PHE A 61 -3.43 -18.44 -0.88
C PHE A 61 -1.95 -18.17 -1.19
N CYS A 62 -1.06 -19.00 -0.60
CA CYS A 62 0.35 -19.10 -0.94
C CYS A 62 0.79 -20.58 -0.89
N HIS A 63 1.71 -20.96 -1.77
CA HIS A 63 2.31 -22.32 -1.75
C HIS A 63 3.30 -22.51 -0.60
N LYS A 64 4.05 -21.46 -0.24
CA LYS A 64 5.12 -21.48 0.76
C LYS A 64 5.00 -20.31 1.73
N LEU A 65 5.36 -20.56 2.99
CA LEU A 65 5.37 -19.54 4.04
C LEU A 65 6.69 -18.76 4.03
N CYS A 66 6.64 -17.47 3.74
CA CYS A 66 7.76 -16.56 4.00
C CYS A 66 7.78 -16.17 5.47
N TYR A 67 8.94 -16.27 6.14
CA TYR A 67 9.01 -16.07 7.60
C TYR A 67 8.82 -14.62 8.03
N TYR A 68 9.10 -13.64 7.18
CA TYR A 68 8.87 -12.21 7.45
C TYR A 68 7.40 -11.79 7.32
N CYS A 69 6.57 -12.57 6.62
CA CYS A 69 5.30 -12.12 6.07
C CYS A 69 4.21 -11.88 7.14
N GLY A 70 3.64 -10.68 7.13
CA GLY A 70 2.49 -10.25 7.94
C GLY A 70 1.14 -10.24 7.22
N CYS A 71 1.06 -10.67 5.95
CA CYS A 71 -0.19 -10.67 5.19
C CYS A 71 -1.22 -11.67 5.74
N ASN A 72 -2.50 -11.40 5.47
CA ASN A 72 -3.56 -12.37 5.69
C ASN A 72 -3.49 -13.45 4.62
N LYS A 73 -3.08 -14.65 4.99
CA LYS A 73 -2.78 -15.73 4.05
C LYS A 73 -3.10 -17.11 4.58
N VAL A 74 -3.34 -18.02 3.67
CA VAL A 74 -3.53 -19.46 3.89
C VAL A 74 -2.46 -20.21 3.11
N ILE A 75 -1.60 -20.96 3.81
CA ILE A 75 -0.58 -21.79 3.18
C ILE A 75 -1.19 -23.11 2.80
N THR A 76 -1.24 -23.42 1.51
CA THR A 76 -1.81 -24.67 1.01
C THR A 76 -1.22 -25.02 -0.37
N ARG A 77 -1.21 -26.32 -0.70
CA ARG A 77 -0.90 -26.83 -2.04
C ARG A 77 -2.14 -27.45 -2.72
N HIS A 78 -3.29 -27.37 -2.06
CA HIS A 78 -4.55 -27.92 -2.55
C HIS A 78 -5.26 -26.91 -3.44
N GLN A 79 -5.06 -27.00 -4.75
CA GLN A 79 -5.60 -26.06 -5.74
C GLN A 79 -7.13 -25.91 -5.69
N HIS A 80 -7.85 -27.00 -5.41
CA HIS A 80 -9.32 -26.97 -5.28
C HIS A 80 -9.84 -25.98 -4.21
N LYS A 81 -9.02 -25.61 -3.21
CA LYS A 81 -9.41 -24.58 -2.24
C LYS A 81 -9.56 -23.20 -2.87
N ALA A 82 -8.85 -22.94 -3.96
CA ALA A 82 -9.07 -21.72 -4.72
C ALA A 82 -10.42 -21.75 -5.43
N ASP A 83 -10.85 -22.90 -5.97
CA ASP A 83 -12.17 -23.03 -6.60
C ASP A 83 -13.30 -22.79 -5.59
N GLU A 84 -13.23 -23.41 -4.40
CA GLU A 84 -14.16 -23.18 -3.30
C GLU A 84 -14.22 -21.70 -2.90
N TYR A 85 -13.06 -21.04 -2.85
CA TYR A 85 -12.97 -19.62 -2.53
C TYR A 85 -13.58 -18.75 -3.64
N LEU A 86 -13.30 -19.06 -4.90
CA LEU A 86 -13.86 -18.34 -6.05
C LEU A 86 -15.38 -18.47 -6.12
N ASP A 87 -15.96 -19.61 -5.69
CA ASP A 87 -17.42 -19.78 -5.60
C ASP A 87 -18.04 -18.79 -4.60
N HIS A 88 -17.42 -18.58 -3.44
CA HIS A 88 -17.88 -17.58 -2.47
C HIS A 88 -17.62 -16.15 -2.95
N LEU A 89 -16.45 -15.90 -3.55
CA LEU A 89 -16.13 -14.59 -4.10
C LEU A 89 -17.10 -14.17 -5.21
N GLU A 90 -17.57 -15.14 -6.03
CA GLU A 90 -18.60 -14.91 -7.04
C GLU A 90 -19.94 -14.49 -6.40
N GLN A 91 -20.32 -15.11 -5.29
CA GLN A 91 -21.53 -14.72 -4.54
C GLN A 91 -21.39 -13.28 -4.00
N GLU A 92 -20.22 -12.94 -3.43
CA GLU A 92 -19.95 -11.58 -2.96
C GLU A 92 -20.00 -10.57 -4.11
N ILE A 93 -19.38 -10.87 -5.25
CA ILE A 93 -19.40 -10.01 -6.46
C ILE A 93 -20.85 -9.78 -6.90
N LYS A 94 -21.66 -10.83 -7.03
CA LYS A 94 -23.06 -10.73 -7.43
C LYS A 94 -23.91 -9.87 -6.49
N ALA A 95 -23.64 -9.94 -5.20
CA ALA A 95 -24.37 -9.16 -4.20
C ALA A 95 -23.93 -7.69 -4.14
N GLN A 96 -22.63 -7.42 -4.35
CA GLN A 96 -22.08 -6.07 -4.23
C GLN A 96 -22.21 -5.25 -5.53
N ALA A 97 -22.02 -5.87 -6.69
CA ALA A 97 -21.98 -5.18 -7.97
C ALA A 97 -23.23 -4.31 -8.27
N PRO A 98 -24.46 -4.70 -7.91
CA PRO A 98 -25.65 -3.87 -8.12
C PRO A 98 -25.58 -2.48 -7.48
N LEU A 99 -24.82 -2.34 -6.36
CA LEU A 99 -24.63 -1.04 -5.69
C LEU A 99 -23.78 -0.07 -6.53
N PHE A 100 -23.01 -0.58 -7.48
CA PHE A 100 -22.03 0.16 -8.29
C PHE A 100 -22.27 0.09 -9.78
N LYS A 101 -23.44 -0.37 -10.23
CA LYS A 101 -23.78 -0.68 -11.64
C LYS A 101 -23.57 0.46 -12.64
N HIS A 102 -23.55 1.72 -12.18
CA HIS A 102 -23.39 2.91 -13.03
C HIS A 102 -21.96 3.48 -12.98
N ARG A 103 -21.07 2.86 -12.23
CA ARG A 103 -19.71 3.33 -12.02
C ARG A 103 -18.74 2.63 -12.96
N LEU A 104 -17.78 3.38 -13.47
CA LEU A 104 -16.73 2.86 -14.33
C LEU A 104 -15.54 2.39 -13.48
N VAL A 105 -15.11 1.15 -13.64
CA VAL A 105 -13.89 0.63 -13.01
C VAL A 105 -12.68 1.13 -13.79
N THR A 106 -11.98 2.09 -13.22
CA THR A 106 -10.75 2.67 -13.79
C THR A 106 -9.49 2.07 -13.18
N GLN A 107 -9.62 1.36 -12.07
CA GLN A 107 -8.50 0.69 -11.40
C GLN A 107 -8.91 -0.70 -10.90
N LEU A 108 -8.03 -1.68 -11.09
CA LEU A 108 -8.14 -3.03 -10.51
C LEU A 108 -6.79 -3.43 -9.93
N HIS A 109 -6.80 -3.99 -8.74
CA HIS A 109 -5.63 -4.60 -8.13
C HIS A 109 -5.94 -5.96 -7.53
N TRP A 110 -5.18 -6.98 -7.90
CA TRP A 110 -5.20 -8.28 -7.22
C TRP A 110 -3.97 -8.41 -6.32
N GLY A 111 -4.22 -8.66 -5.04
CA GLY A 111 -3.17 -8.77 -4.02
C GLY A 111 -3.52 -9.77 -2.93
N GLY A 112 -2.75 -9.74 -1.85
CA GLY A 112 -3.07 -10.47 -0.63
C GLY A 112 -2.02 -11.48 -0.16
N GLY A 113 -2.27 -12.78 -0.32
CA GLY A 113 -1.30 -13.85 -0.16
C GLY A 113 -0.41 -13.90 -1.40
N THR A 114 -0.93 -14.53 -2.46
CA THR A 114 -0.29 -14.60 -3.77
C THR A 114 -1.38 -14.76 -4.85
N PRO A 115 -1.73 -13.72 -5.60
CA PRO A 115 -2.75 -13.84 -6.65
C PRO A 115 -2.38 -14.85 -7.73
N THR A 116 -1.10 -14.99 -8.05
CA THR A 116 -0.59 -16.00 -9.00
C THR A 116 -0.52 -17.42 -8.42
N TYR A 117 -1.12 -17.65 -7.25
CA TYR A 117 -1.52 -18.98 -6.80
C TYR A 117 -2.63 -19.57 -7.69
N LEU A 118 -3.50 -18.72 -8.24
CA LEU A 118 -4.52 -19.13 -9.20
C LEU A 118 -3.86 -19.63 -10.47
N ASP A 119 -4.33 -20.76 -10.98
CA ASP A 119 -3.93 -21.26 -12.29
C ASP A 119 -4.58 -20.45 -13.42
N GLU A 120 -4.29 -20.79 -14.69
CA GLU A 120 -4.81 -20.07 -15.85
C GLU A 120 -6.35 -20.09 -15.89
N ALA A 121 -6.97 -21.25 -15.64
CA ALA A 121 -8.42 -21.38 -15.70
C ALA A 121 -9.10 -20.55 -14.61
N GLN A 122 -8.57 -20.59 -13.38
CA GLN A 122 -9.07 -19.81 -12.25
C GLN A 122 -8.86 -18.30 -12.45
N THR A 123 -7.72 -17.90 -13.01
CA THR A 123 -7.43 -16.50 -13.35
C THR A 123 -8.41 -15.97 -14.39
N ARG A 124 -8.65 -16.73 -15.46
CA ARG A 124 -9.62 -16.38 -16.51
C ARG A 124 -11.05 -16.33 -15.97
N ARG A 125 -11.41 -17.30 -15.12
CA ARG A 125 -12.71 -17.35 -14.42
C ARG A 125 -12.95 -16.08 -13.60
N LEU A 126 -12.02 -15.72 -12.74
CA LEU A 126 -12.19 -14.56 -11.87
C LEU A 126 -12.30 -13.26 -12.66
N MET A 127 -11.44 -13.07 -13.67
CA MET A 127 -11.54 -11.87 -14.50
C MET A 127 -12.86 -11.82 -15.29
N ALA A 128 -13.34 -12.95 -15.79
CA ALA A 128 -14.65 -13.04 -16.47
C ALA A 128 -15.80 -12.64 -15.53
N MET A 129 -15.81 -13.15 -14.28
CA MET A 129 -16.81 -12.77 -13.26
C MET A 129 -16.80 -11.26 -12.98
N LEU A 130 -15.61 -10.66 -12.85
CA LEU A 130 -15.52 -9.22 -12.61
C LEU A 130 -16.05 -8.42 -13.80
N ARG A 131 -15.72 -8.81 -15.04
CA ARG A 131 -16.18 -8.13 -16.26
C ARG A 131 -17.66 -8.33 -16.57
N GLU A 132 -18.26 -9.43 -16.11
CA GLU A 132 -19.68 -9.68 -16.23
C GLU A 132 -20.52 -8.73 -15.34
N HIS A 133 -19.97 -8.39 -14.16
CA HIS A 133 -20.74 -7.65 -13.14
C HIS A 133 -20.36 -6.17 -13.00
N PHE A 134 -19.17 -5.76 -13.48
CA PHE A 134 -18.69 -4.38 -13.42
C PHE A 134 -18.34 -3.85 -14.82
N HIS A 135 -18.51 -2.54 -15.00
CA HIS A 135 -18.13 -1.85 -16.23
C HIS A 135 -16.68 -1.38 -16.16
N PHE A 136 -15.82 -1.93 -16.98
CA PHE A 136 -14.40 -1.59 -17.00
C PHE A 136 -14.11 -0.49 -18.03
N ALA A 137 -13.26 0.47 -17.66
CA ALA A 137 -12.70 1.44 -18.57
C ALA A 137 -11.80 0.74 -19.62
N GLU A 138 -11.77 1.26 -20.84
CA GLU A 138 -10.84 0.80 -21.88
C GLU A 138 -9.38 1.10 -21.48
N GLU A 139 -9.15 2.29 -20.92
CA GLU A 139 -7.86 2.77 -20.43
C GLU A 139 -7.85 2.82 -18.89
N GLY A 140 -7.68 1.67 -18.23
CA GLY A 140 -7.60 1.55 -16.78
C GLY A 140 -6.23 1.13 -16.28
N GLU A 141 -6.01 1.25 -14.97
CA GLU A 141 -4.84 0.72 -14.27
C GLU A 141 -5.17 -0.65 -13.69
N PHE A 142 -4.75 -1.72 -14.36
CA PHE A 142 -5.03 -3.08 -13.93
C PHE A 142 -3.74 -3.79 -13.52
N SER A 143 -3.58 -4.00 -12.22
CA SER A 143 -2.35 -4.47 -11.60
C SER A 143 -2.52 -5.76 -10.81
N ILE A 144 -1.46 -6.55 -10.72
CA ILE A 144 -1.41 -7.80 -9.98
C ILE A 144 -0.07 -7.99 -9.28
N GLU A 145 -0.11 -8.50 -8.05
CA GLU A 145 1.06 -8.97 -7.32
C GLU A 145 1.48 -10.36 -7.79
N VAL A 146 2.77 -10.55 -8.03
CA VAL A 146 3.35 -11.79 -8.55
C VAL A 146 4.43 -12.30 -7.61
N ASP A 147 4.32 -13.57 -7.21
CA ASP A 147 5.40 -14.31 -6.57
C ASP A 147 6.16 -15.11 -7.64
N PRO A 148 7.45 -14.82 -7.90
CA PRO A 148 8.19 -15.45 -8.99
C PRO A 148 8.56 -16.91 -8.73
N ARG A 149 8.29 -17.47 -7.57
CA ARG A 149 8.81 -18.80 -7.16
C ARG A 149 8.08 -20.00 -7.75
N GLU A 150 6.78 -19.88 -7.95
CA GLU A 150 5.92 -21.03 -8.33
C GLU A 150 5.00 -20.66 -9.48
N ILE A 151 5.55 -19.97 -10.47
CA ILE A 151 4.83 -19.49 -11.65
C ILE A 151 5.60 -19.89 -12.91
N ALA A 152 4.91 -20.29 -13.96
CA ALA A 152 5.48 -20.41 -15.28
C ALA A 152 5.55 -19.03 -15.96
N ILE A 153 6.59 -18.78 -16.75
CA ILE A 153 6.72 -17.50 -17.46
C ILE A 153 5.53 -17.21 -18.40
N THR A 154 4.93 -18.26 -18.94
CA THR A 154 3.72 -18.19 -19.78
C THR A 154 2.49 -17.65 -19.07
N MET A 155 2.47 -17.64 -17.73
CA MET A 155 1.39 -17.01 -16.99
C MET A 155 1.35 -15.49 -17.22
N LEU A 156 2.48 -14.85 -17.54
CA LEU A 156 2.49 -13.42 -17.90
C LEU A 156 1.67 -13.17 -19.18
N ASP A 157 1.68 -14.09 -20.13
CA ASP A 157 0.83 -14.03 -21.35
C ASP A 157 -0.65 -14.08 -20.96
N VAL A 158 -1.02 -15.01 -20.06
CA VAL A 158 -2.39 -15.11 -19.54
C VAL A 158 -2.82 -13.84 -18.82
N LEU A 159 -1.95 -13.29 -17.95
CA LEU A 159 -2.24 -12.05 -17.23
C LEU A 159 -2.45 -10.88 -18.21
N ARG A 160 -1.63 -10.81 -19.26
CA ARG A 160 -1.79 -9.78 -20.29
C ARG A 160 -3.09 -9.95 -21.08
N ASP A 161 -3.42 -11.19 -21.47
CA ASP A 161 -4.64 -11.54 -22.20
C ASP A 161 -5.91 -11.15 -21.44
N VAL A 162 -5.97 -11.42 -20.13
CA VAL A 162 -7.13 -11.07 -19.32
C VAL A 162 -7.21 -9.57 -19.01
N GLY A 163 -6.16 -8.79 -19.37
CA GLY A 163 -6.19 -7.34 -19.37
C GLY A 163 -5.33 -6.65 -18.34
N PHE A 164 -4.51 -7.36 -17.55
CA PHE A 164 -3.53 -6.70 -16.68
C PHE A 164 -2.50 -5.95 -17.52
N ASN A 165 -2.16 -4.74 -17.07
CA ASN A 165 -1.16 -3.89 -17.71
C ASN A 165 -0.06 -3.39 -16.76
N ARG A 166 -0.08 -3.83 -15.50
CA ARG A 166 0.92 -3.54 -14.49
C ARG A 166 1.17 -4.79 -13.65
N ILE A 167 2.43 -5.03 -13.29
CA ILE A 167 2.82 -6.10 -12.37
C ILE A 167 3.68 -5.57 -11.23
N SER A 168 3.51 -6.15 -10.04
CA SER A 168 4.40 -5.98 -8.90
C SER A 168 5.04 -7.32 -8.55
N LEU A 169 6.37 -7.43 -8.65
CA LEU A 169 7.09 -8.64 -8.30
C LEU A 169 7.67 -8.54 -6.89
N GLY A 170 7.29 -9.48 -6.04
CA GLY A 170 7.87 -9.62 -4.70
C GLY A 170 9.25 -10.27 -4.77
N VAL A 171 10.30 -9.49 -4.97
CA VAL A 171 11.70 -9.95 -5.01
C VAL A 171 12.30 -10.04 -3.61
N GLN A 172 12.09 -9.05 -2.79
CA GLN A 172 12.55 -8.86 -1.41
C GLN A 172 14.08 -8.67 -1.30
N ASP A 173 14.89 -9.62 -1.76
CA ASP A 173 16.34 -9.55 -1.81
C ASP A 173 16.89 -10.53 -2.87
N PHE A 174 18.00 -10.19 -3.52
CA PHE A 174 18.72 -11.09 -4.43
C PHE A 174 19.79 -11.93 -3.74
N ASN A 175 20.17 -11.63 -2.49
CA ASN A 175 21.15 -12.39 -1.74
C ASN A 175 20.59 -13.76 -1.31
N LYS A 176 21.31 -14.84 -1.66
CA LYS A 176 20.88 -16.21 -1.36
C LYS A 176 20.79 -16.53 0.13
N ASP A 177 21.72 -16.01 0.93
CA ASP A 177 21.72 -16.26 2.39
C ASP A 177 20.49 -15.63 3.05
N VAL A 178 20.10 -14.42 2.60
CA VAL A 178 18.87 -13.75 3.02
C VAL A 178 17.64 -14.53 2.58
N GLN A 179 17.58 -14.97 1.31
CA GLN A 179 16.49 -15.77 0.76
C GLN A 179 16.27 -17.07 1.56
N VAL A 180 17.34 -17.78 1.89
CA VAL A 180 17.31 -19.01 2.72
C VAL A 180 16.80 -18.70 4.12
N ALA A 181 17.35 -17.66 4.77
CA ALA A 181 16.96 -17.29 6.13
C ALA A 181 15.47 -16.96 6.26
N VAL A 182 14.87 -16.32 5.23
CA VAL A 182 13.45 -15.94 5.25
C VAL A 182 12.53 -16.97 4.58
N ASN A 183 13.04 -18.14 4.19
CA ASN A 183 12.31 -19.20 3.46
C ASN A 183 11.69 -18.67 2.14
N ARG A 184 12.47 -17.89 1.38
CA ARG A 184 12.05 -17.34 0.10
C ARG A 184 13.17 -17.49 -0.95
N GLU A 185 13.66 -18.70 -1.10
CA GLU A 185 14.59 -19.01 -2.17
C GLU A 185 13.91 -18.87 -3.54
N GLN A 186 14.57 -18.18 -4.46
CA GLN A 186 14.08 -17.89 -5.79
C GLN A 186 15.22 -17.90 -6.81
N ASP A 187 14.90 -18.06 -8.08
CA ASP A 187 15.83 -17.96 -9.18
C ASP A 187 15.91 -16.51 -9.66
N ASN A 188 17.06 -15.88 -9.44
CA ASN A 188 17.28 -14.47 -9.79
C ASN A 188 17.30 -14.25 -11.31
N ASP A 189 17.78 -15.22 -12.10
CA ASP A 189 17.81 -15.13 -13.57
C ASP A 189 16.40 -15.29 -14.13
N PHE A 190 15.57 -16.13 -13.51
CA PHE A 190 14.15 -16.25 -13.86
C PHE A 190 13.39 -14.95 -13.62
N ILE A 191 13.68 -14.23 -12.52
CA ILE A 191 13.08 -12.90 -12.25
C ILE A 191 13.44 -11.92 -13.38
N LYS A 192 14.70 -11.89 -13.82
CA LYS A 192 15.15 -11.05 -14.93
C LYS A 192 14.40 -11.40 -16.23
N ALA A 193 14.29 -12.69 -16.53
CA ALA A 193 13.54 -13.17 -17.70
C ALA A 193 12.05 -12.79 -17.65
N MET A 194 11.42 -12.85 -16.45
CA MET A 194 10.03 -12.40 -16.28
C MET A 194 9.87 -10.91 -16.57
N LEU A 195 10.79 -10.06 -16.13
CA LEU A 195 10.74 -8.62 -16.38
C LEU A 195 10.94 -8.29 -17.87
N GLU A 196 11.84 -9.01 -18.55
CA GLU A 196 11.98 -8.91 -20.01
C GLU A 196 10.70 -9.33 -20.72
N ARG A 197 10.11 -10.47 -20.33
CA ARG A 197 8.86 -10.95 -20.90
C ARG A 197 7.72 -9.95 -20.66
N ALA A 198 7.62 -9.37 -19.50
CA ALA A 198 6.61 -8.36 -19.20
C ALA A 198 6.74 -7.13 -20.13
N ARG A 199 7.96 -6.69 -20.43
CA ARG A 199 8.19 -5.59 -21.39
C ARG A 199 7.79 -5.98 -22.83
N GLU A 200 8.15 -7.18 -23.27
CA GLU A 200 7.75 -7.71 -24.59
C GLU A 200 6.23 -7.75 -24.75
N LEU A 201 5.51 -8.15 -23.69
CA LEU A 201 4.05 -8.20 -23.65
C LEU A 201 3.39 -6.83 -23.51
N GLY A 202 4.16 -5.74 -23.34
CA GLY A 202 3.64 -4.39 -23.24
C GLY A 202 2.97 -4.07 -21.91
N PHE A 203 3.46 -4.64 -20.80
CA PHE A 203 3.09 -4.13 -19.48
C PHE A 203 3.62 -2.71 -19.31
N ARG A 204 2.74 -1.77 -18.93
CA ARG A 204 3.05 -0.32 -18.86
C ARG A 204 3.94 0.03 -17.69
N SER A 205 3.87 -0.73 -16.59
CA SER A 205 4.67 -0.50 -15.39
C SER A 205 5.03 -1.82 -14.72
N THR A 206 6.28 -1.90 -14.27
CA THR A 206 6.80 -2.97 -13.42
C THR A 206 7.26 -2.38 -12.11
N ASN A 207 6.77 -2.90 -11.00
CA ASN A 207 7.23 -2.57 -9.66
C ASN A 207 7.98 -3.76 -9.07
N LEU A 208 9.07 -3.50 -8.36
CA LEU A 208 9.78 -4.50 -7.57
C LEU A 208 9.66 -4.17 -6.10
N ASP A 209 9.19 -5.13 -5.32
CA ASP A 209 9.13 -5.03 -3.87
C ASP A 209 10.40 -5.60 -3.25
N LEU A 210 11.09 -4.79 -2.46
CA LEU A 210 12.28 -5.15 -1.68
C LEU A 210 12.01 -4.92 -0.20
N ILE A 211 12.77 -5.64 0.64
CA ILE A 211 12.69 -5.47 2.10
C ILE A 211 14.10 -5.32 2.65
N TYR A 212 14.39 -4.22 3.35
CA TYR A 212 15.61 -4.07 4.11
C TYR A 212 15.39 -4.33 5.60
N GLY A 213 16.45 -4.74 6.29
CA GLY A 213 16.41 -5.12 7.70
C GLY A 213 16.05 -6.59 7.93
N LEU A 214 16.16 -7.44 6.93
CA LEU A 214 16.00 -8.90 7.02
C LEU A 214 17.25 -9.55 7.64
N PRO A 215 17.16 -10.80 8.15
CA PRO A 215 18.33 -11.54 8.63
C PRO A 215 19.45 -11.63 7.59
N HIS A 216 20.67 -11.52 8.05
CA HIS A 216 21.92 -11.57 7.26
C HIS A 216 22.13 -10.42 6.27
N GLN A 217 21.26 -9.42 6.27
CA GLN A 217 21.52 -8.20 5.51
C GLN A 217 22.46 -7.27 6.28
N ASP A 218 23.33 -6.62 5.51
CA ASP A 218 24.11 -5.46 5.90
C ASP A 218 24.06 -4.41 4.78
N ARG A 219 24.66 -3.26 5.00
CA ARG A 219 24.69 -2.17 4.02
C ARG A 219 25.27 -2.61 2.67
N ALA A 220 26.37 -3.39 2.68
CA ALA A 220 27.04 -3.79 1.46
C ALA A 220 26.23 -4.82 0.66
N SER A 221 25.65 -5.81 1.33
CA SER A 221 24.85 -6.86 0.69
C SER A 221 23.55 -6.28 0.12
N PHE A 222 22.89 -5.35 0.83
CA PHE A 222 21.68 -4.71 0.32
C PHE A 222 21.98 -3.73 -0.82
N HIS A 223 23.10 -3.00 -0.76
CA HIS A 223 23.55 -2.18 -1.88
C HIS A 223 23.75 -3.02 -3.14
N HIS A 224 24.37 -4.19 -3.02
CA HIS A 224 24.51 -5.13 -4.16
C HIS A 224 23.14 -5.57 -4.70
N THR A 225 22.15 -5.83 -3.83
CA THR A 225 20.77 -6.11 -4.27
C THR A 225 20.19 -4.94 -5.07
N LEU A 226 20.43 -3.69 -4.68
CA LEU A 226 19.98 -2.51 -5.43
C LEU A 226 20.67 -2.41 -6.82
N GLU A 227 21.98 -2.72 -6.90
CA GLU A 227 22.69 -2.76 -8.18
C GLU A 227 22.09 -3.80 -9.14
N GLU A 228 21.79 -5.01 -8.63
CA GLU A 228 21.16 -6.08 -9.43
C GLU A 228 19.74 -5.68 -9.90
N VAL A 229 18.98 -5.05 -9.02
CA VAL A 229 17.64 -4.52 -9.34
C VAL A 229 17.71 -3.50 -10.47
N LEU A 230 18.66 -2.55 -10.42
CA LEU A 230 18.76 -1.50 -11.44
C LEU A 230 19.13 -2.04 -12.83
N LYS A 231 19.82 -3.20 -12.92
CA LYS A 231 20.07 -3.87 -14.20
C LYS A 231 18.78 -4.30 -14.90
N THR A 232 17.70 -4.46 -14.16
CA THR A 232 16.38 -4.83 -14.69
C THR A 232 15.53 -3.63 -15.10
N ASP A 233 16.00 -2.41 -14.84
CA ASP A 233 15.39 -1.15 -15.22
C ASP A 233 13.89 -1.00 -14.82
N PRO A 234 13.51 -1.23 -13.55
CA PRO A 234 12.12 -1.16 -13.13
C PRO A 234 11.58 0.28 -13.18
N ALA A 235 10.28 0.44 -13.48
CA ALA A 235 9.64 1.73 -13.45
C ALA A 235 9.47 2.26 -12.02
N ARG A 236 9.21 1.34 -11.07
CA ARG A 236 8.94 1.62 -9.65
C ARG A 236 9.67 0.65 -8.74
N LEU A 237 9.97 1.13 -7.53
CA LEU A 237 10.53 0.32 -6.44
C LEU A 237 9.75 0.61 -5.16
N SER A 238 9.38 -0.45 -4.45
CA SER A 238 8.83 -0.38 -3.09
C SER A 238 9.83 -1.05 -2.14
N ILE A 239 10.45 -0.27 -1.26
CA ILE A 239 11.55 -0.74 -0.40
C ILE A 239 11.14 -0.64 1.05
N PHE A 240 10.59 -1.74 1.57
CA PHE A 240 9.96 -1.79 2.88
C PHE A 240 10.95 -2.02 4.01
N ASN A 241 10.76 -1.29 5.12
CA ASN A 241 11.44 -1.60 6.37
C ASN A 241 10.84 -2.85 7.01
N TYR A 242 11.65 -3.88 7.25
CA TYR A 242 11.22 -5.04 8.00
C TYR A 242 10.92 -4.69 9.47
N ALA A 243 9.68 -4.93 9.89
CA ALA A 243 9.26 -4.82 11.28
C ALA A 243 9.14 -6.21 11.92
N HIS A 244 10.02 -6.52 12.89
CA HIS A 244 9.98 -7.79 13.62
C HIS A 244 8.96 -7.75 14.74
N LEU A 245 7.84 -8.43 14.58
CA LEU A 245 6.70 -8.48 15.48
C LEU A 245 6.23 -9.92 15.73
N PRO A 246 7.08 -10.80 16.31
CA PRO A 246 6.80 -12.24 16.45
C PRO A 246 5.62 -12.54 17.39
N SER A 247 5.26 -11.62 18.28
CA SER A 247 4.07 -11.72 19.11
C SER A 247 2.79 -11.59 18.30
N ARG A 248 2.83 -10.81 17.20
CA ARG A 248 1.70 -10.55 16.32
C ARG A 248 1.64 -11.52 15.13
N PHE A 249 2.81 -11.88 14.58
CA PHE A 249 2.93 -12.73 13.40
C PHE A 249 3.70 -14.02 13.71
N ALA A 250 2.98 -15.13 13.81
CA ALA A 250 3.56 -16.43 14.19
C ALA A 250 4.69 -16.89 13.25
N ALA A 251 4.64 -16.56 11.96
CA ALA A 251 5.70 -16.89 11.01
C ALA A 251 7.05 -16.28 11.41
N GLN A 252 7.04 -15.06 11.94
CA GLN A 252 8.24 -14.33 12.32
C GLN A 252 8.98 -14.94 13.53
N ARG A 253 8.35 -15.83 14.30
CA ARG A 253 9.00 -16.59 15.40
C ARG A 253 10.09 -17.55 14.88
N LYS A 254 10.13 -17.80 13.57
CA LYS A 254 11.17 -18.63 12.94
C LYS A 254 12.45 -17.84 12.64
N LEU A 255 12.40 -16.51 12.70
CA LEU A 255 13.56 -15.64 12.51
C LEU A 255 14.21 -15.34 13.85
N LYS A 256 15.55 -15.33 13.87
CA LYS A 256 16.33 -15.05 15.09
C LYS A 256 16.72 -13.57 15.11
N GLU A 257 16.45 -12.88 16.19
CA GLU A 257 16.82 -11.46 16.34
C GLU A 257 18.33 -11.21 16.20
N MET A 258 19.16 -12.18 16.64
CA MET A 258 20.61 -12.07 16.53
C MET A 258 21.15 -12.08 15.11
N ASP A 259 20.39 -12.57 14.14
CA ASP A 259 20.74 -12.61 12.72
C ASP A 259 20.32 -11.33 11.97
N MET A 260 19.59 -10.42 12.65
CA MET A 260 19.10 -9.18 12.07
C MET A 260 20.11 -8.05 12.18
N PRO A 261 20.14 -7.12 11.22
CA PRO A 261 20.98 -5.93 11.34
C PRO A 261 20.57 -5.08 12.54
N ALA A 262 21.57 -4.51 13.21
CA ALA A 262 21.36 -3.56 14.29
C ALA A 262 20.56 -2.32 13.80
N PRO A 263 19.85 -1.59 14.67
CA PRO A 263 19.07 -0.41 14.28
C PRO A 263 19.89 0.64 13.50
N GLN A 264 21.15 0.86 13.89
CA GLN A 264 22.05 1.79 13.20
C GLN A 264 22.39 1.32 11.79
N GLU A 265 22.58 -0.01 11.61
CA GLU A 265 22.84 -0.61 10.30
C GLU A 265 21.61 -0.47 9.38
N LYS A 266 20.40 -0.68 9.92
CA LYS A 266 19.16 -0.45 9.17
C LYS A 266 19.00 1.00 8.71
N LEU A 267 19.36 1.96 9.55
CA LEU A 267 19.36 3.38 9.18
C LEU A 267 20.40 3.67 8.08
N ALA A 268 21.58 3.08 8.19
CA ALA A 268 22.62 3.21 7.17
C ALA A 268 22.20 2.58 5.83
N MET A 269 21.51 1.44 5.86
CA MET A 269 20.93 0.81 4.65
C MET A 269 19.89 1.73 4.00
N LEU A 270 18.99 2.35 4.77
CA LEU A 270 18.00 3.29 4.24
C LEU A 270 18.67 4.53 3.64
N GLN A 271 19.65 5.11 4.34
CA GLN A 271 20.40 6.26 3.86
C GLN A 271 21.08 5.96 2.52
N ASP A 272 21.77 4.82 2.46
CA ASP A 272 22.45 4.36 1.24
C ASP A 272 21.46 4.14 0.09
N THR A 273 20.34 3.49 0.37
CA THR A 273 19.26 3.25 -0.59
C THR A 273 18.76 4.56 -1.21
N ILE A 274 18.44 5.55 -0.38
CA ILE A 274 17.94 6.85 -0.85
C ILE A 274 19.00 7.55 -1.70
N ALA A 275 20.24 7.63 -1.20
CA ALA A 275 21.34 8.28 -1.91
C ALA A 275 21.63 7.60 -3.25
N PHE A 276 21.67 6.26 -3.26
CA PHE A 276 21.93 5.49 -4.46
C PHE A 276 20.82 5.66 -5.50
N LEU A 277 19.57 5.41 -5.15
CA LEU A 277 18.46 5.46 -6.11
C LEU A 277 18.21 6.88 -6.63
N THR A 278 18.29 7.91 -5.79
CA THR A 278 18.16 9.29 -6.26
C THR A 278 19.33 9.71 -7.13
N GLY A 279 20.54 9.23 -6.83
CA GLY A 279 21.72 9.38 -7.68
C GLY A 279 21.60 8.70 -9.05
N GLN A 280 20.79 7.64 -9.15
CA GLN A 280 20.44 6.94 -10.39
C GLN A 280 19.21 7.55 -11.11
N GLY A 281 18.70 8.66 -10.63
CA GLY A 281 17.62 9.42 -11.26
C GLY A 281 16.22 9.03 -10.84
N TYR A 282 16.03 8.12 -9.87
CA TYR A 282 14.72 7.85 -9.31
C TYR A 282 14.25 9.00 -8.41
N GLN A 283 12.98 9.34 -8.49
CA GLN A 283 12.32 10.27 -7.56
C GLN A 283 11.87 9.51 -6.32
N PHE A 284 12.19 10.03 -5.13
CA PHE A 284 11.59 9.57 -3.88
C PHE A 284 10.15 10.07 -3.82
N ILE A 285 9.20 9.15 -3.93
CA ILE A 285 7.76 9.47 -3.89
C ILE A 285 7.29 9.70 -2.46
N GLY A 286 7.88 8.99 -1.53
CA GLY A 286 7.59 9.06 -0.11
C GLY A 286 7.49 7.69 0.53
N MET A 287 7.62 7.65 1.84
CA MET A 287 7.58 6.42 2.63
C MET A 287 8.62 5.40 2.15
N ASP A 288 8.16 4.40 1.41
CA ASP A 288 8.95 3.27 0.93
C ASP A 288 9.09 3.26 -0.61
N HIS A 289 8.59 4.29 -1.33
CA HIS A 289 8.38 4.23 -2.77
C HIS A 289 9.32 5.16 -3.55
N PHE A 290 9.85 4.61 -4.63
CA PHE A 290 10.64 5.32 -5.63
C PHE A 290 10.06 5.06 -7.02
N ALA A 291 10.15 6.03 -7.90
CA ALA A 291 9.68 5.92 -9.27
C ALA A 291 10.60 6.69 -10.23
N LYS A 292 10.63 6.27 -11.48
CA LYS A 292 11.27 7.08 -12.53
C LYS A 292 10.57 8.43 -12.67
N PRO A 293 11.27 9.49 -13.10
CA PRO A 293 10.68 10.84 -13.17
C PRO A 293 9.51 10.96 -14.15
N ASP A 294 9.44 10.11 -15.16
CA ASP A 294 8.37 10.02 -16.16
C ASP A 294 7.24 9.05 -15.78
N ASP A 295 7.40 8.33 -14.66
CA ASP A 295 6.33 7.47 -14.14
C ASP A 295 5.14 8.32 -13.65
N GLU A 296 3.94 7.78 -13.80
CA GLU A 296 2.68 8.45 -13.46
C GLU A 296 2.60 8.90 -11.99
N LEU A 297 3.19 8.14 -11.03
CA LEU A 297 3.23 8.56 -9.62
C LEU A 297 4.09 9.79 -9.42
N ALA A 298 5.25 9.84 -10.08
CA ALA A 298 6.16 10.99 -10.02
C ALA A 298 5.54 12.23 -10.67
N VAL A 299 4.88 12.05 -11.81
CA VAL A 299 4.14 13.12 -12.49
C VAL A 299 3.00 13.61 -11.61
N ALA A 300 2.16 12.71 -11.10
CA ALA A 300 1.03 13.06 -10.23
C ALA A 300 1.47 13.80 -8.96
N GLN A 301 2.60 13.42 -8.35
CA GLN A 301 3.15 14.13 -7.19
C GLN A 301 3.53 15.58 -7.54
N ARG A 302 4.23 15.80 -8.66
CA ARG A 302 4.61 17.15 -9.11
C ARG A 302 3.40 18.03 -9.44
N GLU A 303 2.32 17.41 -9.91
CA GLU A 303 1.06 18.10 -10.24
C GLU A 303 0.12 18.27 -9.02
N GLY A 304 0.46 17.71 -7.85
CA GLY A 304 -0.41 17.73 -6.66
C GLY A 304 -1.65 16.85 -6.77
N LYS A 305 -1.58 15.81 -7.61
CA LYS A 305 -2.66 14.85 -7.88
C LYS A 305 -2.39 13.46 -7.31
N LEU A 306 -1.29 13.28 -6.56
CA LEU A 306 -0.98 12.00 -5.95
C LEU A 306 -1.92 11.74 -4.78
N HIS A 307 -2.36 10.50 -4.66
CA HIS A 307 -3.19 10.02 -3.57
C HIS A 307 -2.57 8.80 -2.89
N ARG A 308 -3.08 8.48 -1.72
CA ARG A 308 -2.68 7.28 -0.96
C ARG A 308 -3.91 6.60 -0.39
N ASN A 309 -3.98 5.28 -0.52
CA ASN A 309 -5.03 4.43 0.03
C ASN A 309 -4.44 3.14 0.63
N PHE A 310 -5.27 2.14 0.92
CA PHE A 310 -4.84 0.87 1.50
C PHE A 310 -3.90 0.05 0.60
N GLN A 311 -3.87 0.32 -0.71
CA GLN A 311 -2.99 -0.34 -1.68
C GLN A 311 -1.63 0.37 -1.82
N GLY A 312 -1.49 1.60 -1.33
CA GLY A 312 -0.30 2.43 -1.46
C GLY A 312 -0.57 3.75 -2.18
N TYR A 313 0.45 4.31 -2.86
CA TYR A 313 0.28 5.50 -3.68
C TYR A 313 -0.48 5.18 -4.98
N THR A 314 -1.34 6.10 -5.38
CA THR A 314 -2.20 5.95 -6.55
C THR A 314 -2.46 7.29 -7.24
N THR A 315 -2.72 7.26 -8.54
CA THR A 315 -3.20 8.40 -9.32
C THR A 315 -4.73 8.49 -9.34
N GLN A 316 -5.43 7.44 -8.85
CA GLN A 316 -6.89 7.30 -8.89
C GLN A 316 -7.55 7.77 -7.59
N GLY A 317 -7.31 9.04 -7.22
CA GLY A 317 -7.75 9.59 -5.93
C GLY A 317 -9.23 9.87 -5.79
N ASP A 318 -9.92 10.03 -6.91
CA ASP A 318 -11.34 10.36 -6.96
C ASP A 318 -12.24 9.11 -7.09
N CYS A 319 -11.65 7.92 -6.98
CA CYS A 319 -12.37 6.65 -6.99
C CYS A 319 -12.77 6.24 -5.58
N ASP A 320 -13.94 5.63 -5.46
CA ASP A 320 -14.24 4.78 -4.33
C ASP A 320 -13.52 3.43 -4.51
N LEU A 321 -13.01 2.86 -3.42
CA LEU A 321 -12.30 1.58 -3.42
C LEU A 321 -13.19 0.48 -2.86
N LEU A 322 -13.61 -0.46 -3.70
CA LEU A 322 -14.33 -1.66 -3.28
C LEU A 322 -13.36 -2.83 -3.08
N GLY A 323 -13.23 -3.28 -1.85
CA GLY A 323 -12.46 -4.48 -1.50
C GLY A 323 -13.35 -5.72 -1.53
N LEU A 324 -12.95 -6.71 -2.31
CA LEU A 324 -13.60 -8.01 -2.45
C LEU A 324 -12.70 -9.12 -1.89
N GLY A 325 -13.31 -10.11 -1.26
CA GLY A 325 -12.62 -11.25 -0.67
C GLY A 325 -12.28 -11.07 0.80
N VAL A 326 -11.72 -12.11 1.39
CA VAL A 326 -11.39 -12.20 2.81
C VAL A 326 -10.44 -11.06 3.24
N SER A 327 -10.71 -10.45 4.38
CA SER A 327 -9.95 -9.35 5.00
C SER A 327 -9.85 -8.04 4.21
N SER A 328 -10.39 -7.96 3.00
CA SER A 328 -10.32 -6.77 2.16
C SER A 328 -10.94 -5.55 2.85
N ILE A 329 -10.41 -4.38 2.54
CA ILE A 329 -10.90 -3.10 3.08
C ILE A 329 -11.45 -2.29 1.92
N SER A 330 -12.66 -1.75 2.11
CA SER A 330 -13.30 -0.80 1.20
C SER A 330 -13.22 0.61 1.74
N MET A 331 -13.12 1.57 0.84
CA MET A 331 -13.20 3.00 1.11
C MET A 331 -14.28 3.56 0.17
N ILE A 332 -15.51 3.59 0.64
CA ILE A 332 -16.68 3.93 -0.15
C ILE A 332 -17.37 5.13 0.46
N GLY A 333 -17.60 6.16 -0.34
CA GLY A 333 -18.19 7.40 0.16
C GLY A 333 -17.41 7.98 1.33
N ASP A 334 -18.12 8.28 2.41
CA ASP A 334 -17.53 8.74 3.67
C ASP A 334 -17.47 7.61 4.72
N ALA A 335 -17.03 6.43 4.29
CA ALA A 335 -16.91 5.28 5.17
C ALA A 335 -15.76 4.34 4.77
N TYR A 336 -15.30 3.61 5.76
CA TYR A 336 -14.43 2.44 5.60
C TYR A 336 -15.17 1.19 6.07
N SER A 337 -14.96 0.08 5.39
CA SER A 337 -15.44 -1.23 5.84
C SER A 337 -14.38 -2.30 5.63
N GLN A 338 -14.37 -3.31 6.47
CA GLN A 338 -13.48 -4.46 6.37
C GLN A 338 -14.27 -5.75 6.40
N ASN A 339 -13.94 -6.65 5.48
CA ASN A 339 -14.48 -8.01 5.45
C ASN A 339 -13.89 -8.87 6.57
N GLN A 340 -14.55 -9.99 6.87
CA GLN A 340 -14.06 -11.03 7.80
C GLN A 340 -12.61 -11.41 7.48
N LYS A 341 -11.80 -11.55 8.54
CA LYS A 341 -10.37 -11.86 8.40
C LYS A 341 -10.09 -13.35 8.31
N GLU A 342 -10.92 -14.15 8.96
CA GLU A 342 -10.78 -15.59 8.94
C GLU A 342 -11.53 -16.18 7.74
N LEU A 343 -10.85 -16.99 6.92
CA LEU A 343 -11.42 -17.55 5.68
C LEU A 343 -12.72 -18.32 5.94
N LYS A 344 -12.77 -19.09 7.03
CA LYS A 344 -13.98 -19.84 7.38
C LYS A 344 -15.16 -18.92 7.71
N ALA A 345 -14.91 -17.84 8.44
CA ALA A 345 -15.94 -16.85 8.79
C ALA A 345 -16.40 -16.07 7.54
N TYR A 346 -15.46 -15.71 6.66
CA TYR A 346 -15.76 -15.09 5.37
C TYR A 346 -16.68 -15.98 4.52
N ASN A 347 -16.30 -17.24 4.28
CA ASN A 347 -17.09 -18.18 3.49
C ASN A 347 -18.50 -18.38 4.07
N ALA A 348 -18.60 -18.58 5.38
CA ALA A 348 -19.89 -18.77 6.04
C ALA A 348 -20.80 -17.55 5.89
N GLN A 349 -20.29 -16.36 6.13
CA GLN A 349 -21.07 -15.13 6.05
C GLN A 349 -21.49 -14.81 4.61
N VAL A 350 -20.61 -15.00 3.64
CA VAL A 350 -20.95 -14.81 2.22
C VAL A 350 -22.01 -15.81 1.76
N ALA A 351 -21.90 -17.07 2.14
CA ALA A 351 -22.90 -18.08 1.80
C ALA A 351 -24.29 -17.79 2.38
N GLU A 352 -24.35 -17.17 3.57
CA GLU A 352 -25.60 -16.82 4.24
C GLU A 352 -26.19 -15.49 3.76
N LEU A 353 -25.34 -14.45 3.61
CA LEU A 353 -25.77 -13.06 3.47
C LEU A 353 -25.37 -12.44 2.11
N GLY A 354 -24.52 -13.09 1.32
CA GLY A 354 -23.97 -12.54 0.07
C GLY A 354 -22.89 -11.45 0.28
N HIS A 355 -22.51 -11.15 1.50
CA HIS A 355 -21.48 -10.15 1.82
C HIS A 355 -20.69 -10.56 3.07
N ALA A 356 -19.52 -9.96 3.29
CA ALA A 356 -18.64 -10.34 4.40
C ALA A 356 -18.20 -9.15 5.28
N GLN A 357 -18.87 -8.00 5.21
CA GLN A 357 -18.55 -6.86 6.08
C GLN A 357 -18.63 -7.27 7.55
N TRP A 358 -17.52 -7.06 8.26
CA TRP A 358 -17.39 -7.36 9.68
C TRP A 358 -17.41 -6.14 10.56
N LYS A 359 -16.66 -5.11 10.15
CA LYS A 359 -16.51 -3.86 10.90
C LYS A 359 -16.17 -2.71 9.96
N GLY A 360 -16.31 -1.50 10.45
CA GLY A 360 -16.00 -0.31 9.67
C GLY A 360 -16.04 0.96 10.50
N CYS A 361 -16.09 2.08 9.80
CA CYS A 361 -16.14 3.39 10.40
C CYS A 361 -16.80 4.37 9.42
N SER A 362 -17.84 5.09 9.86
CA SER A 362 -18.35 6.26 9.16
C SER A 362 -17.53 7.48 9.56
N LEU A 363 -17.17 8.31 8.60
CA LEU A 363 -16.37 9.51 8.81
C LEU A 363 -17.29 10.70 9.13
N ASN A 364 -16.96 11.44 10.16
CA ASN A 364 -17.60 12.73 10.43
C ASN A 364 -16.88 13.87 9.66
N GLN A 365 -17.40 15.10 9.76
CA GLN A 365 -16.82 16.23 9.04
C GLN A 365 -15.37 16.54 9.44
N ASP A 366 -15.02 16.42 10.73
CA ASP A 366 -13.63 16.61 11.19
C ASP A 366 -12.69 15.56 10.62
N ASP A 367 -13.15 14.30 10.52
CA ASP A 367 -12.38 13.22 9.89
C ASP A 367 -12.09 13.52 8.41
N LEU A 368 -13.06 14.02 7.67
CA LEU A 368 -12.91 14.36 6.25
C LEU A 368 -11.88 15.49 6.05
N ILE A 369 -11.97 16.54 6.88
CA ILE A 369 -11.03 17.68 6.84
C ILE A 369 -9.62 17.21 7.16
N ARG A 370 -9.43 16.46 8.25
CA ARG A 370 -8.12 15.94 8.67
C ARG A 370 -7.56 14.93 7.68
N ARG A 371 -8.41 14.09 7.11
CA ARG A 371 -8.01 13.15 6.03
C ARG A 371 -7.42 13.90 4.84
N GLU A 372 -8.04 15.01 4.43
CA GLU A 372 -7.52 15.82 3.33
C GLU A 372 -6.16 16.43 3.66
N VAL A 373 -6.00 17.02 4.86
CA VAL A 373 -4.72 17.59 5.32
C VAL A 373 -3.61 16.55 5.38
N ILE A 374 -3.87 15.41 6.03
CA ILE A 374 -2.88 14.31 6.15
C ILE A 374 -2.52 13.75 4.77
N LYS A 375 -3.52 13.58 3.90
CA LYS A 375 -3.31 13.09 2.53
C LYS A 375 -2.41 14.04 1.73
N ARG A 376 -2.66 15.34 1.76
CA ARG A 376 -1.81 16.32 1.04
C ARG A 376 -0.39 16.35 1.57
N LEU A 377 -0.22 16.33 2.89
CA LEU A 377 1.12 16.29 3.49
C LEU A 377 1.91 15.03 3.09
N ILE A 378 1.28 13.86 3.16
CA ILE A 378 1.98 12.58 2.87
C ILE A 378 2.22 12.33 1.37
N CYS A 379 1.40 12.93 0.51
CA CYS A 379 1.51 12.77 -0.95
C CYS A 379 2.34 13.87 -1.61
N ASP A 380 2.15 15.13 -1.19
CA ASP A 380 2.69 16.29 -1.89
C ASP A 380 3.81 16.99 -1.11
N PHE A 381 4.02 16.63 0.16
CA PHE A 381 4.96 17.28 1.09
C PHE A 381 4.70 18.78 1.26
N ARG A 382 3.52 19.21 0.94
CA ARG A 382 3.07 20.61 1.06
C ARG A 382 1.57 20.65 1.31
N LEU A 383 1.12 21.73 1.92
CA LEU A 383 -0.30 21.99 2.17
C LEU A 383 -0.59 23.44 1.85
N ASN A 384 -1.61 23.69 1.03
CA ASN A 384 -2.14 25.01 0.77
C ASN A 384 -3.37 25.25 1.64
N PHE A 385 -3.35 26.28 2.48
CA PHE A 385 -4.44 26.57 3.41
C PHE A 385 -5.72 27.01 2.70
N ALA A 386 -5.59 27.88 1.71
CA ALA A 386 -6.72 28.40 0.96
C ALA A 386 -7.50 27.26 0.25
N ALA A 387 -6.79 26.24 -0.24
CA ALA A 387 -7.44 25.08 -0.84
C ALA A 387 -8.30 24.30 0.16
N VAL A 388 -7.82 24.10 1.40
CA VAL A 388 -8.57 23.43 2.47
C VAL A 388 -9.73 24.31 2.94
N GLU A 389 -9.49 25.60 3.11
CA GLU A 389 -10.51 26.59 3.50
C GLU A 389 -11.67 26.64 2.50
N GLN A 390 -11.34 26.68 1.21
CA GLN A 390 -12.34 26.67 0.13
C GLN A 390 -13.13 25.37 0.08
N ALA A 391 -12.46 24.23 0.24
CA ALA A 391 -13.10 22.92 0.17
C ALA A 391 -14.04 22.66 1.34
N HIS A 392 -13.75 23.20 2.53
CA HIS A 392 -14.46 22.86 3.76
C HIS A 392 -15.17 24.03 4.44
N GLY A 393 -15.03 25.26 3.93
CA GLY A 393 -15.73 26.45 4.47
C GLY A 393 -15.26 26.85 5.88
N LEU A 394 -13.95 26.76 6.15
CA LEU A 394 -13.37 27.05 7.47
C LEU A 394 -12.20 28.04 7.36
N ASN A 395 -11.74 28.58 8.51
CA ASN A 395 -10.44 29.24 8.61
C ASN A 395 -9.42 28.25 9.11
N PHE A 396 -8.37 27.96 8.32
CA PHE A 396 -7.41 26.89 8.62
C PHE A 396 -6.67 27.13 9.94
N ARG A 397 -6.18 28.34 10.14
CA ARG A 397 -5.36 28.69 11.33
C ARG A 397 -6.15 28.65 12.63
N GLU A 398 -7.43 28.98 12.57
CA GLU A 398 -8.34 28.91 13.72
C GLU A 398 -8.73 27.46 14.00
N TYR A 399 -9.12 26.73 12.96
CA TYR A 399 -9.57 25.34 13.08
C TYR A 399 -8.47 24.42 13.61
N PHE A 400 -7.25 24.55 13.09
CA PHE A 400 -6.07 23.74 13.45
C PHE A 400 -5.15 24.41 14.46
N ALA A 401 -5.62 25.37 15.26
CA ALA A 401 -4.77 26.14 16.19
C ALA A 401 -3.98 25.24 17.16
N ASP A 402 -4.58 24.19 17.69
CA ASP A 402 -3.91 23.26 18.61
C ASP A 402 -2.95 22.29 17.87
N ASP A 403 -3.32 21.87 16.68
CA ASP A 403 -2.47 21.02 15.83
C ASP A 403 -1.21 21.80 15.39
N LEU A 404 -1.34 23.07 15.06
CA LEU A 404 -0.22 23.95 14.72
C LEU A 404 0.75 24.18 15.91
N LYS A 405 0.24 24.18 17.15
CA LYS A 405 1.11 24.19 18.34
C LYS A 405 1.98 22.93 18.44
N LEU A 406 1.41 21.75 18.13
CA LEU A 406 2.16 20.50 18.08
C LEU A 406 3.21 20.52 16.97
N LEU A 407 2.86 21.11 15.83
CA LEU A 407 3.75 21.22 14.67
C LEU A 407 4.95 22.17 14.92
N GLN A 408 4.86 23.07 15.89
CA GLN A 408 5.91 24.07 16.19
C GLN A 408 7.26 23.44 16.46
N THR A 409 7.31 22.25 17.08
CA THR A 409 8.56 21.52 17.33
C THR A 409 9.25 21.14 16.02
N PHE A 410 8.49 20.67 15.03
CA PHE A 410 9.00 20.31 13.70
C PHE A 410 9.45 21.56 12.91
N ILE A 411 8.76 22.67 13.10
CA ILE A 411 9.16 23.98 12.50
C ILE A 411 10.47 24.44 13.10
N ASN A 412 10.63 24.40 14.42
CA ASN A 412 11.86 24.80 15.10
C ASN A 412 13.08 23.95 14.68
N ASP A 413 12.86 22.69 14.39
CA ASP A 413 13.89 21.75 13.93
C ASP A 413 14.10 21.81 12.39
N GLY A 414 13.42 22.71 11.69
CA GLY A 414 13.58 22.89 10.23
C GLY A 414 13.02 21.77 9.36
N LEU A 415 12.17 20.89 9.92
CA LEU A 415 11.53 19.80 9.20
C LEU A 415 10.29 20.25 8.43
N VAL A 416 9.67 21.34 8.89
CA VAL A 416 8.51 21.99 8.25
C VAL A 416 8.75 23.49 8.24
N ARG A 417 8.42 24.13 7.13
CA ARG A 417 8.42 25.58 6.98
C ARG A 417 6.97 26.08 6.89
N MET A 418 6.62 27.03 7.73
CA MET A 418 5.38 27.79 7.59
C MET A 418 5.59 28.86 6.51
N THR A 419 4.71 28.89 5.52
CA THR A 419 4.66 29.95 4.51
C THR A 419 3.47 30.86 4.75
N GLU A 420 3.33 31.92 3.96
CA GLU A 420 2.14 32.79 4.00
C GLU A 420 0.88 31.96 3.69
N ASP A 421 0.95 31.09 2.68
CA ASP A 421 -0.17 30.36 2.11
C ASP A 421 -0.31 28.93 2.62
N GLY A 422 0.62 28.42 3.46
CA GLY A 422 0.55 27.03 3.85
C GLY A 422 1.75 26.47 4.62
N LEU A 423 2.00 25.17 4.39
CA LEU A 423 3.11 24.42 4.96
C LEU A 423 3.92 23.74 3.85
N GLU A 424 5.24 23.73 4.01
CA GLU A 424 6.17 22.97 3.17
C GLU A 424 7.05 22.08 4.04
N VAL A 425 7.16 20.83 3.66
CA VAL A 425 8.00 19.82 4.34
C VAL A 425 9.39 19.84 3.71
N SER A 426 10.43 20.02 4.53
CA SER A 426 11.82 20.01 4.04
C SER A 426 12.22 18.60 3.55
N SER A 427 13.32 18.51 2.82
CA SER A 427 13.87 17.25 2.32
C SER A 427 14.15 16.23 3.45
N THR A 428 14.68 16.64 4.60
CA THR A 428 14.80 15.79 5.78
C THR A 428 13.42 15.44 6.38
N GLY A 429 12.49 16.41 6.40
CA GLY A 429 11.13 16.22 6.89
C GLY A 429 10.34 15.17 6.10
N GLN A 430 10.62 14.99 4.81
CA GLN A 430 9.97 13.95 3.98
C GLN A 430 10.21 12.54 4.52
N LEU A 431 11.37 12.27 5.11
CA LEU A 431 11.67 10.99 5.77
C LEU A 431 10.82 10.78 7.03
N LEU A 432 10.46 11.89 7.69
CA LEU A 432 9.72 11.93 8.94
C LEU A 432 8.25 12.35 8.75
N ILE A 433 7.74 12.26 7.52
CA ILE A 433 6.39 12.74 7.16
C ILE A 433 5.30 12.13 8.02
N ARG A 434 5.43 10.88 8.45
CA ARG A 434 4.46 10.21 9.33
C ARG A 434 4.33 10.95 10.67
N ASN A 435 5.46 11.38 11.26
CA ASN A 435 5.48 12.15 12.51
C ASN A 435 4.82 13.51 12.36
N ILE A 436 5.06 14.18 11.22
CA ILE A 436 4.44 15.47 10.89
C ILE A 436 2.92 15.29 10.77
N CYS A 437 2.46 14.27 10.06
CA CYS A 437 1.04 13.95 9.92
C CYS A 437 0.36 13.64 11.27
N MET A 438 1.09 13.06 12.23
CA MET A 438 0.56 12.76 13.57
C MET A 438 0.12 14.01 14.33
N CYS A 439 0.64 15.19 14.00
CA CYS A 439 0.19 16.45 14.60
C CYS A 439 -1.29 16.72 14.33
N PHE A 440 -1.80 16.27 13.18
CA PHE A 440 -3.19 16.45 12.74
C PHE A 440 -4.11 15.26 13.09
N ASP A 441 -3.58 14.22 13.76
CA ASP A 441 -4.32 13.01 14.12
C ASP A 441 -4.89 13.12 15.54
N VAL A 442 -6.17 13.41 15.66
CA VAL A 442 -6.85 13.56 16.98
C VAL A 442 -6.96 12.24 17.74
N TYR A 443 -6.98 11.08 17.04
CA TYR A 443 -7.08 9.77 17.67
C TYR A 443 -5.78 9.36 18.38
N LEU A 444 -4.64 9.95 17.98
CA LEU A 444 -3.33 9.70 18.60
C LEU A 444 -3.01 10.59 19.81
N ARG A 445 -3.87 11.54 20.17
CA ARG A 445 -3.67 12.39 21.37
C ARG A 445 -3.55 11.57 22.65
N ASN A 446 -4.06 10.34 22.64
CA ASN A 446 -3.80 9.35 23.70
C ASN A 446 -2.52 8.56 23.38
N LYS A 447 -1.42 8.80 24.14
CA LYS A 447 -0.11 8.17 23.94
C LYS A 447 -0.11 6.64 23.95
N ALA A 448 -1.07 5.98 24.62
CA ALA A 448 -1.19 4.53 24.64
C ALA A 448 -1.51 3.93 23.23
N ARG A 449 -2.13 4.70 22.34
CA ARG A 449 -2.42 4.26 20.96
C ARG A 449 -1.21 4.29 20.06
N GLN A 450 -0.22 5.14 20.30
CA GLN A 450 0.99 5.24 19.47
C GLN A 450 1.80 3.93 19.49
N GLN A 451 1.84 3.22 20.62
CA GLN A 451 2.58 1.97 20.80
C GLN A 451 2.04 0.80 19.96
N GLN A 452 0.87 0.94 19.33
CA GLN A 452 0.26 -0.10 18.48
C GLN A 452 0.80 -0.10 17.04
N PHE A 453 1.61 0.88 16.68
CA PHE A 453 2.19 1.03 15.34
C PHE A 453 3.67 0.65 15.30
N SER A 454 4.20 0.38 14.09
CA SER A 454 5.62 0.24 13.84
C SER A 454 6.35 1.58 14.00
N ARG A 455 7.66 1.54 14.23
CA ARG A 455 8.50 2.75 14.15
C ARG A 455 8.41 3.40 12.77
N VAL A 456 8.68 4.71 12.72
CA VAL A 456 8.56 5.50 11.48
C VAL A 456 9.68 5.14 10.51
N ILE A 457 10.90 4.93 11.02
CA ILE A 457 12.07 4.50 10.27
C ILE A 457 12.65 3.22 10.87
#